data_32198bc29fc45eee85058bef98b1b9d3
#
_entry.id   32198bc29fc45eee85058bef98b1b9d3
#
_cell.length_a   1.000
_cell.length_b   1.000
_cell.length_c   1.000
_cell.angle_alpha   90.00
_cell.angle_beta   90.00
_cell.angle_gamma   90.00
#
_symmetry.space_group_name_H-M   'P 1'
#
loop_
_entity.id
_entity.type
_entity.pdbx_description
1 polymer ?
#
loop_
_entity_poly.entity_id
_entity_poly.type
_entity_poly.pdbx_seq_one_letter_code
_entity_poly.pdbx_strand_id
1 'polypeptide(L)'
;MNKHALRRAAAAAACLTTVLTVSAGAVSSADIKKDLDKALQQRNAAHQLAENARALGAEEHHYTIWYAKQMWNEHNETVIDLTKQYNAAVAEEKKKAEENSKGRLLGTFRCTGYSSDPSENAGYSVTATGVPLAGNEWAICAVDPSVIPLGTKIYIEGVGTLTACDTGGAIRGNCVDILMPASQMNSWGVQYRKVYIKK
;
A
#
# COMPACT_ATOMS: atom_id res chain seq x y z
N MET A 1 -24.84 -27.35 -43.43
CA MET A 1 -24.40 -26.40 -42.39
C MET A 1 -25.55 -25.42 -42.10
N ASN A 2 -25.99 -25.33 -40.83
CA ASN A 2 -27.22 -24.61 -40.48
C ASN A 2 -26.94 -23.11 -40.34
N LYS A 3 -27.13 -22.31 -41.38
CA LYS A 3 -26.91 -20.85 -41.43
C LYS A 3 -27.67 -20.08 -40.34
N HIS A 4 -28.75 -20.67 -39.81
CA HIS A 4 -29.52 -20.06 -38.70
C HIS A 4 -28.86 -20.18 -37.34
N ALA A 5 -28.07 -21.22 -37.08
CA ALA A 5 -27.33 -21.38 -35.80
C ALA A 5 -26.18 -20.36 -35.69
N LEU A 6 -25.47 -20.12 -36.80
CA LEU A 6 -24.38 -19.09 -36.85
C LEU A 6 -24.91 -17.66 -36.74
N ARG A 7 -26.09 -17.35 -37.32
CA ARG A 7 -26.71 -16.03 -37.18
C ARG A 7 -27.21 -15.76 -35.75
N ARG A 8 -27.71 -16.78 -35.05
CA ARG A 8 -28.12 -16.65 -33.62
C ARG A 8 -26.94 -16.43 -32.69
N ALA A 9 -25.79 -17.06 -32.96
CA ALA A 9 -24.55 -16.85 -32.19
C ALA A 9 -24.02 -15.42 -32.36
N ALA A 10 -24.09 -14.84 -33.55
CA ALA A 10 -23.67 -13.47 -33.83
C ALA A 10 -24.60 -12.40 -33.20
N ALA A 11 -25.92 -12.68 -33.13
CA ALA A 11 -26.89 -11.75 -32.55
C ALA A 11 -26.81 -11.65 -31.02
N ALA A 12 -26.31 -12.67 -30.31
CA ALA A 12 -26.16 -12.65 -28.88
C ALA A 12 -24.94 -11.84 -28.38
N ALA A 13 -24.02 -11.51 -29.30
CA ALA A 13 -22.80 -10.73 -28.98
C ALA A 13 -22.95 -9.21 -29.14
N ALA A 14 -24.09 -8.74 -29.67
CA ALA A 14 -24.29 -7.34 -30.10
C ALA A 14 -24.77 -6.39 -29.01
N CYS A 15 -24.54 -6.64 -27.75
CA CYS A 15 -24.96 -5.70 -26.71
C CYS A 15 -23.86 -5.46 -25.69
N LEU A 16 -23.40 -4.21 -25.66
CA LEU A 16 -22.74 -3.47 -24.57
C LEU A 16 -21.37 -2.87 -24.91
N THR A 17 -21.41 -1.85 -25.78
CA THR A 17 -20.44 -0.74 -25.67
C THR A 17 -20.96 0.25 -24.63
N THR A 18 -20.74 -0.03 -23.35
CA THR A 18 -20.80 1.03 -22.33
C THR A 18 -19.39 1.54 -22.14
N VAL A 19 -19.10 2.68 -22.76
CA VAL A 19 -17.96 3.53 -22.39
C VAL A 19 -18.20 3.93 -20.94
N LEU A 20 -17.43 3.34 -20.02
CA LEU A 20 -17.40 3.76 -18.61
C LEU A 20 -16.72 5.12 -18.54
N THR A 21 -17.52 6.18 -18.50
CA THR A 21 -17.07 7.49 -18.05
C THR A 21 -16.85 7.40 -16.55
N VAL A 22 -15.58 7.26 -16.14
CA VAL A 22 -15.20 7.35 -14.73
C VAL A 22 -15.48 8.77 -14.26
N SER A 23 -16.53 8.94 -13.46
CA SER A 23 -16.80 10.21 -12.76
C SER A 23 -15.66 10.47 -11.77
N ALA A 24 -15.30 11.75 -11.58
CA ALA A 24 -14.16 12.22 -10.77
C ALA A 24 -14.35 12.05 -9.24
N GLY A 25 -14.81 10.89 -8.79
CA GLY A 25 -14.78 10.41 -7.42
C GLY A 25 -13.71 9.33 -7.30
N ALA A 26 -13.02 9.23 -6.19
CA ALA A 26 -12.02 8.20 -5.97
C ALA A 26 -12.65 6.80 -6.11
N VAL A 27 -12.42 6.16 -7.28
CA VAL A 27 -12.90 4.79 -7.56
C VAL A 27 -12.02 3.83 -6.76
N SER A 28 -12.64 2.94 -5.98
CA SER A 28 -11.89 1.95 -5.20
C SER A 28 -11.29 0.86 -6.10
N SER A 29 -10.23 0.20 -5.63
CA SER A 29 -9.66 -0.96 -6.33
C SER A 29 -10.71 -2.07 -6.54
N ALA A 30 -11.66 -2.20 -5.61
CA ALA A 30 -12.75 -3.18 -5.71
C ALA A 30 -13.71 -2.89 -6.87
N ASP A 31 -14.03 -1.61 -7.13
CA ASP A 31 -14.89 -1.22 -8.25
C ASP A 31 -14.19 -1.48 -9.58
N ILE A 32 -12.91 -1.08 -9.70
CA ILE A 32 -12.10 -1.34 -10.89
C ILE A 32 -11.99 -2.85 -11.14
N LYS A 33 -11.81 -3.65 -10.07
CA LYS A 33 -11.76 -5.11 -10.17
C LYS A 33 -13.02 -5.70 -10.78
N LYS A 34 -14.19 -5.22 -10.37
CA LYS A 34 -15.48 -5.66 -10.91
C LYS A 34 -15.59 -5.39 -12.41
N ASP A 35 -15.15 -4.23 -12.86
CA ASP A 35 -15.15 -3.87 -14.28
C ASP A 35 -14.12 -4.68 -15.08
N LEU A 36 -12.95 -4.95 -14.48
CA LEU A 36 -11.92 -5.81 -15.05
C LEU A 36 -12.43 -7.26 -15.22
N ASP A 37 -13.09 -7.80 -14.21
CA ASP A 37 -13.65 -9.16 -14.27
C ASP A 37 -14.72 -9.27 -15.37
N LYS A 38 -15.55 -8.22 -15.55
CA LYS A 38 -16.52 -8.13 -16.65
C LYS A 38 -15.84 -8.08 -18.02
N ALA A 39 -14.82 -7.25 -18.19
CA ALA A 39 -14.06 -7.13 -19.42
C ALA A 39 -13.35 -8.46 -19.79
N LEU A 40 -12.79 -9.15 -18.79
CA LEU A 40 -12.21 -10.48 -18.94
C LEU A 40 -13.24 -11.50 -19.42
N GLN A 41 -14.43 -11.49 -18.85
CA GLN A 41 -15.53 -12.37 -19.27
C GLN A 41 -15.93 -12.10 -20.73
N GLN A 42 -16.06 -10.86 -21.14
CA GLN A 42 -16.41 -10.47 -22.51
C GLN A 42 -15.32 -10.89 -23.51
N ARG A 43 -14.04 -10.65 -23.18
CA ARG A 43 -12.90 -11.11 -24.00
C ARG A 43 -12.90 -12.62 -24.18
N ASN A 44 -13.11 -13.37 -23.10
CA ASN A 44 -13.14 -14.83 -23.14
C ASN A 44 -14.34 -15.36 -23.94
N ALA A 45 -15.50 -14.70 -23.87
CA ALA A 45 -16.67 -15.03 -24.68
C ALA A 45 -16.41 -14.82 -26.17
N ALA A 46 -15.72 -13.75 -26.54
CA ALA A 46 -15.31 -13.51 -27.93
C ALA A 46 -14.35 -14.61 -28.45
N HIS A 47 -13.38 -15.01 -27.62
CA HIS A 47 -12.49 -16.14 -27.95
C HIS A 47 -13.29 -17.44 -28.18
N GLN A 48 -14.19 -17.77 -27.25
CA GLN A 48 -15.03 -18.98 -27.35
C GLN A 48 -15.94 -18.97 -28.57
N LEU A 49 -16.42 -17.79 -28.98
CA LEU A 49 -17.22 -17.67 -30.22
C LEU A 49 -16.42 -18.09 -31.45
N ALA A 50 -15.15 -17.67 -31.56
CA ALA A 50 -14.27 -18.08 -32.65
C ALA A 50 -14.01 -19.57 -32.63
N GLU A 51 -13.71 -20.16 -31.47
CA GLU A 51 -13.47 -21.59 -31.32
C GLU A 51 -14.71 -22.43 -31.69
N ASN A 52 -15.88 -22.04 -31.24
CA ASN A 52 -17.12 -22.67 -31.57
C ASN A 52 -17.43 -22.61 -33.09
N ALA A 53 -17.12 -21.49 -33.73
CA ALA A 53 -17.27 -21.38 -35.19
C ALA A 53 -16.33 -22.32 -35.93
N ARG A 54 -15.07 -22.42 -35.51
CA ARG A 54 -14.09 -23.40 -36.07
C ARG A 54 -14.55 -24.84 -35.90
N ALA A 55 -15.02 -25.19 -34.72
CA ALA A 55 -15.56 -26.53 -34.44
C ALA A 55 -16.76 -26.88 -35.31
N LEU A 56 -17.50 -25.90 -35.81
CA LEU A 56 -18.60 -26.06 -36.75
C LEU A 56 -18.14 -26.01 -38.23
N GLY A 57 -16.83 -26.00 -38.47
CA GLY A 57 -16.25 -26.03 -39.83
C GLY A 57 -16.17 -24.64 -40.50
N ALA A 58 -16.22 -23.56 -39.74
CA ALA A 58 -15.97 -22.20 -40.29
C ALA A 58 -14.50 -22.03 -40.62
N GLU A 59 -14.22 -21.54 -41.82
CA GLU A 59 -12.87 -21.18 -42.24
C GLU A 59 -12.43 -19.84 -41.60
N GLU A 60 -11.10 -19.55 -41.52
CA GLU A 60 -10.54 -18.38 -40.86
C GLU A 60 -11.05 -17.03 -41.39
N HIS A 61 -11.47 -16.97 -42.65
CA HIS A 61 -12.08 -15.76 -43.24
C HIS A 61 -13.61 -15.68 -43.04
N HIS A 62 -14.22 -16.63 -42.34
CA HIS A 62 -15.64 -16.58 -42.06
C HIS A 62 -16.00 -15.38 -41.18
N TYR A 63 -17.09 -14.69 -41.51
CA TYR A 63 -17.52 -13.46 -40.81
C TYR A 63 -17.59 -13.60 -39.30
N THR A 64 -18.08 -14.76 -38.80
CA THR A 64 -18.18 -14.99 -37.33
C THR A 64 -16.81 -15.00 -36.68
N ILE A 65 -15.79 -15.60 -37.28
CA ILE A 65 -14.43 -15.63 -36.77
C ILE A 65 -13.82 -14.22 -36.85
N TRP A 66 -13.99 -13.54 -37.97
CA TRP A 66 -13.53 -12.15 -38.11
C TRP A 66 -14.16 -11.24 -37.05
N TYR A 67 -15.47 -11.32 -36.83
CA TYR A 67 -16.18 -10.54 -35.83
C TYR A 67 -15.70 -10.84 -34.42
N ALA A 68 -15.54 -12.13 -34.07
CA ALA A 68 -15.01 -12.55 -32.79
C ALA A 68 -13.60 -12.02 -32.52
N LYS A 69 -12.73 -11.96 -33.55
CA LYS A 69 -11.39 -11.35 -33.44
C LYS A 69 -11.46 -9.85 -33.16
N GLN A 70 -12.38 -9.12 -33.81
CA GLN A 70 -12.56 -7.68 -33.54
C GLN A 70 -13.01 -7.45 -32.08
N MET A 71 -14.02 -8.20 -31.63
CA MET A 71 -14.51 -8.13 -30.26
C MET A 71 -13.41 -8.51 -29.23
N TRP A 72 -12.62 -9.52 -29.53
CA TRP A 72 -11.51 -9.91 -28.67
C TRP A 72 -10.48 -8.78 -28.55
N ASN A 73 -10.09 -8.15 -29.65
CA ASN A 73 -9.12 -7.05 -29.65
C ASN A 73 -9.64 -5.86 -28.83
N GLU A 74 -10.89 -5.44 -29.05
CA GLU A 74 -11.52 -4.33 -28.31
C GLU A 74 -11.55 -4.60 -26.81
N HIS A 75 -12.00 -5.78 -26.40
CA HIS A 75 -12.06 -6.12 -24.99
C HIS A 75 -10.67 -6.35 -24.39
N ASN A 76 -9.70 -6.80 -25.18
CA ASN A 76 -8.34 -6.99 -24.70
C ASN A 76 -7.65 -5.65 -24.40
N GLU A 77 -7.85 -4.63 -25.19
CA GLU A 77 -7.38 -3.26 -24.89
C GLU A 77 -8.00 -2.73 -23.59
N THR A 78 -9.30 -2.93 -23.41
CA THR A 78 -10.01 -2.59 -22.16
C THR A 78 -9.45 -3.35 -20.96
N VAL A 79 -9.17 -4.65 -21.09
CA VAL A 79 -8.55 -5.47 -20.03
C VAL A 79 -7.16 -4.94 -19.66
N ILE A 80 -6.35 -4.56 -20.64
CA ILE A 80 -5.01 -4.01 -20.40
C ILE A 80 -5.10 -2.70 -19.61
N ASP A 81 -5.98 -1.79 -20.02
CA ASP A 81 -6.14 -0.49 -19.37
C ASP A 81 -6.69 -0.63 -17.94
N LEU A 82 -7.74 -1.42 -17.74
CA LEU A 82 -8.31 -1.69 -16.42
C LEU A 82 -7.32 -2.41 -15.50
N THR A 83 -6.49 -3.30 -16.03
CA THR A 83 -5.42 -3.96 -15.23
C THR A 83 -4.42 -2.94 -14.72
N LYS A 84 -4.01 -1.99 -15.55
CA LYS A 84 -3.11 -0.90 -15.16
C LYS A 84 -3.73 -0.02 -14.08
N GLN A 85 -4.99 0.36 -14.25
CA GLN A 85 -5.73 1.17 -13.27
C GLN A 85 -5.90 0.44 -11.94
N TYR A 86 -6.26 -0.84 -11.98
CA TYR A 86 -6.40 -1.68 -10.79
C TYR A 86 -5.10 -1.76 -9.99
N ASN A 87 -3.99 -2.06 -10.66
CA ASN A 87 -2.69 -2.15 -9.99
C ASN A 87 -2.27 -0.81 -9.37
N ALA A 88 -2.55 0.31 -10.02
CA ALA A 88 -2.28 1.64 -9.48
C ALA A 88 -3.15 1.94 -8.25
N ALA A 89 -4.44 1.61 -8.28
CA ALA A 89 -5.36 1.80 -7.15
C ALA A 89 -4.96 0.95 -5.94
N VAL A 90 -4.62 -0.32 -6.15
CA VAL A 90 -4.12 -1.21 -5.07
C VAL A 90 -2.83 -0.67 -4.45
N ALA A 91 -1.90 -0.17 -5.26
CA ALA A 91 -0.66 0.41 -4.76
C ALA A 91 -0.91 1.66 -3.90
N GLU A 92 -1.84 2.52 -4.32
CA GLU A 92 -2.21 3.74 -3.58
C GLU A 92 -2.95 3.40 -2.28
N GLU A 93 -3.88 2.44 -2.30
CA GLU A 93 -4.58 1.97 -1.09
C GLU A 93 -3.60 1.37 -0.09
N LYS A 94 -2.64 0.56 -0.56
CA LYS A 94 -1.58 0.00 0.28
C LYS A 94 -0.74 1.09 0.92
N LYS A 95 -0.33 2.10 0.15
CA LYS A 95 0.43 3.25 0.65
C LYS A 95 -0.34 4.03 1.72
N LYS A 96 -1.64 4.29 1.49
CA LYS A 96 -2.51 4.95 2.49
C LYS A 96 -2.69 4.10 3.76
N ALA A 97 -2.82 2.78 3.62
CA ALA A 97 -2.90 1.88 4.75
C ALA A 97 -1.60 1.87 5.57
N GLU A 98 -0.45 1.87 4.91
CA GLU A 98 0.87 2.00 5.56
C GLU A 98 1.02 3.35 6.28
N GLU A 99 0.62 4.45 5.66
CA GLU A 99 0.64 5.78 6.29
C GLU A 99 -0.30 5.84 7.50
N ASN A 100 -1.52 5.32 7.37
CA ASN A 100 -2.47 5.25 8.47
C ASN A 100 -1.99 4.36 9.63
N SER A 101 -1.23 3.29 9.31
CA SER A 101 -0.65 2.39 10.30
C SER A 101 0.43 3.03 11.14
N LYS A 102 1.10 4.08 10.62
CA LYS A 102 2.11 4.85 11.37
C LYS A 102 1.50 5.64 12.52
N GLY A 103 0.22 5.99 12.42
CA GLY A 103 -0.49 6.82 13.40
C GLY A 103 -0.56 8.30 13.00
N ARG A 104 -0.85 9.17 13.97
CA ARG A 104 -0.96 10.62 13.74
C ARG A 104 0.42 11.27 13.70
N LEU A 105 0.76 11.90 12.58
CA LEU A 105 2.02 12.66 12.44
C LEU A 105 2.10 13.80 13.46
N LEU A 106 3.19 13.87 14.21
CA LEU A 106 3.53 15.01 15.08
C LEU A 106 4.40 16.04 14.35
N GLY A 107 5.27 15.60 13.46
CA GLY A 107 6.20 16.47 12.74
C GLY A 107 7.57 15.81 12.55
N THR A 108 8.54 16.62 12.18
CA THR A 108 9.94 16.21 12.09
C THR A 108 10.64 16.51 13.41
N PHE A 109 11.31 15.51 13.95
CA PHE A 109 12.03 15.59 15.23
C PHE A 109 13.53 15.39 14.98
N ARG A 110 14.33 16.04 15.82
CA ARG A 110 15.76 15.77 15.97
C ARG A 110 15.89 14.48 16.77
N CYS A 111 16.49 13.44 16.18
CA CYS A 111 16.69 12.14 16.79
C CYS A 111 18.17 11.94 17.09
N THR A 112 18.48 11.68 18.34
CA THR A 112 19.81 11.33 18.85
C THR A 112 19.76 9.94 19.47
N GLY A 113 20.87 9.49 20.00
CA GLY A 113 20.95 8.19 20.69
C GLY A 113 21.66 8.33 22.02
N TYR A 114 21.23 7.52 23.00
CA TYR A 114 21.92 7.31 24.27
C TYR A 114 22.02 5.80 24.55
N SER A 115 22.89 5.42 25.47
CA SER A 115 23.09 4.01 25.81
C SER A 115 22.77 3.71 27.27
N SER A 116 22.73 2.43 27.60
CA SER A 116 22.65 1.95 28.98
C SER A 116 24.00 2.01 29.73
N ASP A 117 25.06 2.51 29.10
CA ASP A 117 26.37 2.65 29.73
C ASP A 117 26.32 3.71 30.82
N PRO A 118 26.66 3.38 32.08
CA PRO A 118 26.62 4.33 33.19
C PRO A 118 27.48 5.58 33.00
N SER A 119 28.53 5.50 32.20
CA SER A 119 29.40 6.65 31.90
C SER A 119 28.73 7.70 31.01
N GLU A 120 27.70 7.32 30.24
CA GLU A 120 27.00 8.18 29.29
C GLU A 120 25.65 8.68 29.82
N ASN A 121 25.07 7.99 30.82
CA ASN A 121 23.74 8.32 31.36
C ASN A 121 23.75 8.74 32.84
N ALA A 122 24.86 9.29 33.33
CA ALA A 122 25.05 9.71 34.71
C ALA A 122 24.82 8.63 35.78
N GLY A 123 25.03 7.35 35.41
CA GLY A 123 24.89 6.20 36.30
C GLY A 123 23.47 5.70 36.52
N TYR A 124 22.48 6.22 35.77
CA TYR A 124 21.12 5.71 35.84
C TYR A 124 21.01 4.35 35.15
N SER A 125 20.29 3.42 35.76
CA SER A 125 20.01 2.08 35.22
C SER A 125 18.55 1.93 34.76
N VAL A 126 17.72 2.91 35.08
CA VAL A 126 16.28 2.94 34.76
C VAL A 126 15.90 4.32 34.17
N THR A 127 14.84 4.32 33.38
CA THR A 127 14.23 5.54 32.81
C THR A 127 13.47 6.33 33.86
N ALA A 128 13.02 7.54 33.50
CA ALA A 128 12.15 8.38 34.35
C ALA A 128 10.84 7.66 34.77
N THR A 129 10.38 6.67 34.02
CA THR A 129 9.20 5.86 34.37
C THR A 129 9.54 4.54 35.06
N GLY A 130 10.81 4.30 35.40
CA GLY A 130 11.25 3.11 36.09
C GLY A 130 11.50 1.87 35.22
N VAL A 131 11.49 2.01 33.89
CA VAL A 131 11.80 0.92 32.95
C VAL A 131 13.32 0.72 32.93
N PRO A 132 13.86 -0.52 33.06
CA PRO A 132 15.28 -0.77 32.92
C PRO A 132 15.83 -0.33 31.55
N LEU A 133 17.03 0.24 31.53
CA LEU A 133 17.70 0.61 30.28
C LEU A 133 18.21 -0.66 29.56
N ALA A 134 18.97 -1.50 30.26
CA ALA A 134 19.54 -2.71 29.69
C ALA A 134 18.45 -3.65 29.17
N GLY A 135 18.60 -4.11 27.93
CA GLY A 135 17.66 -5.03 27.27
C GLY A 135 16.44 -4.35 26.62
N ASN A 136 16.35 -3.02 26.69
CA ASN A 136 15.29 -2.24 26.04
C ASN A 136 15.82 -1.32 24.92
N GLU A 137 17.02 -1.62 24.41
CA GLU A 137 17.58 -0.93 23.24
C GLU A 137 16.63 -1.06 22.05
N TRP A 138 16.45 0.05 21.33
CA TRP A 138 15.51 0.17 20.19
C TRP A 138 14.03 -0.05 20.57
N ALA A 139 13.68 -0.08 21.86
CA ALA A 139 12.30 -0.23 22.33
C ALA A 139 11.76 1.02 23.04
N ILE A 140 12.65 1.82 23.63
CA ILE A 140 12.29 3.01 24.41
C ILE A 140 13.09 4.22 23.97
N CYS A 141 12.59 5.40 24.34
CA CYS A 141 13.25 6.68 24.07
C CYS A 141 12.93 7.71 25.15
N ALA A 142 13.81 8.72 25.24
CA ALA A 142 13.57 9.93 26.01
C ALA A 142 12.93 11.00 25.10
N VAL A 143 12.01 11.77 25.68
CA VAL A 143 11.23 12.81 25.01
C VAL A 143 11.03 14.02 25.90
N ASP A 144 10.53 15.12 25.33
CA ASP A 144 9.92 16.21 26.09
C ASP A 144 8.48 15.83 26.46
N PRO A 145 8.15 15.65 27.77
CA PRO A 145 6.80 15.27 28.19
C PRO A 145 5.72 16.29 27.87
N SER A 146 6.11 17.55 27.63
CA SER A 146 5.17 18.59 27.19
C SER A 146 4.72 18.44 25.75
N VAL A 147 5.48 17.68 24.94
CA VAL A 147 5.19 17.39 23.52
C VAL A 147 4.66 15.97 23.35
N ILE A 148 5.31 15.01 24.00
CA ILE A 148 4.95 13.59 23.95
C ILE A 148 4.81 13.09 25.39
N PRO A 149 3.60 12.84 25.90
CA PRO A 149 3.41 12.31 27.25
C PRO A 149 4.13 10.97 27.45
N LEU A 150 4.72 10.78 28.63
CA LEU A 150 5.36 9.52 28.98
C LEU A 150 4.34 8.36 28.94
N GLY A 151 4.79 7.18 28.51
CA GLY A 151 3.96 6.01 28.25
C GLY A 151 3.40 5.95 26.83
N THR A 152 3.54 7.03 26.05
CA THR A 152 3.04 7.09 24.66
C THR A 152 3.88 6.19 23.74
N LYS A 153 3.24 5.38 22.91
CA LYS A 153 3.91 4.70 21.79
C LYS A 153 4.03 5.64 20.61
N ILE A 154 5.24 5.80 20.12
CA ILE A 154 5.54 6.60 18.93
C ILE A 154 6.15 5.71 17.85
N TYR A 155 5.85 6.04 16.60
CA TYR A 155 6.54 5.46 15.45
C TYR A 155 7.51 6.51 14.89
N ILE A 156 8.77 6.15 14.75
CA ILE A 156 9.83 6.97 14.14
C ILE A 156 10.18 6.37 12.79
N GLU A 157 10.08 7.18 11.73
CA GLU A 157 10.33 6.73 10.36
C GLU A 157 11.77 6.22 10.20
N GLY A 158 11.92 4.98 9.69
CA GLY A 158 13.20 4.30 9.53
C GLY A 158 13.81 3.73 10.81
N VAL A 159 13.09 3.81 11.95
CA VAL A 159 13.50 3.20 13.23
C VAL A 159 12.50 2.15 13.68
N GLY A 160 11.22 2.52 13.73
CA GLY A 160 10.18 1.61 14.22
C GLY A 160 9.36 2.24 15.34
N THR A 161 8.68 1.37 16.10
CA THR A 161 7.82 1.81 17.21
C THR A 161 8.58 1.72 18.53
N LEU A 162 8.63 2.84 19.27
CA LEU A 162 9.24 2.93 20.59
C LEU A 162 8.22 3.47 21.60
N THR A 163 8.51 3.25 22.88
CA THR A 163 7.73 3.82 23.98
C THR A 163 8.49 4.99 24.62
N ALA A 164 7.83 6.12 24.74
CA ALA A 164 8.38 7.29 25.42
C ALA A 164 8.39 7.04 26.94
N CYS A 165 9.51 6.56 27.49
CA CYS A 165 9.65 6.18 28.89
C CYS A 165 10.60 7.05 29.67
N ASP A 166 11.35 7.91 28.99
CA ASP A 166 12.43 8.66 29.62
C ASP A 166 12.39 10.15 29.31
N THR A 167 13.18 10.92 30.04
CA THR A 167 13.36 12.34 29.87
C THR A 167 14.84 12.71 30.01
N GLY A 168 15.25 13.84 29.44
CA GLY A 168 16.58 14.34 29.58
C GLY A 168 16.60 15.87 29.64
N GLY A 169 17.56 16.45 30.37
CA GLY A 169 17.67 17.92 30.47
C GLY A 169 17.84 18.60 29.11
N ALA A 170 18.52 17.97 28.17
CA ALA A 170 18.72 18.45 26.81
C ALA A 170 17.62 18.04 25.82
N ILE A 171 16.67 17.15 26.22
CA ILE A 171 15.60 16.65 25.36
C ILE A 171 14.40 17.57 25.52
N ARG A 172 14.29 18.58 24.63
CA ARG A 172 13.24 19.61 24.66
C ARG A 172 12.60 19.83 23.31
N GLY A 173 11.29 20.11 23.32
CA GLY A 173 10.52 20.33 22.08
C GLY A 173 10.51 19.11 21.17
N ASN A 174 10.71 19.32 19.88
CA ASN A 174 10.75 18.26 18.87
C ASN A 174 12.10 17.52 18.88
N CYS A 175 12.45 16.94 20.02
CA CYS A 175 13.65 16.12 20.20
C CYS A 175 13.28 14.76 20.77
N VAL A 176 13.89 13.71 20.24
CA VAL A 176 13.79 12.33 20.75
C VAL A 176 15.19 11.77 20.89
N ASP A 177 15.47 11.15 22.04
CA ASP A 177 16.73 10.45 22.29
C ASP A 177 16.45 8.95 22.41
N ILE A 178 17.01 8.18 21.50
CA ILE A 178 16.68 6.75 21.34
C ILE A 178 17.67 5.91 22.14
N LEU A 179 17.16 5.04 23.00
CA LEU A 179 18.04 4.08 23.66
C LEU A 179 18.55 3.07 22.64
N MET A 180 19.86 2.97 22.52
CA MET A 180 20.52 2.06 21.58
C MET A 180 21.81 1.49 22.15
N PRO A 181 22.37 0.39 21.57
CA PRO A 181 23.66 -0.12 21.97
C PRO A 181 24.76 0.95 21.80
N ALA A 182 25.67 1.08 22.78
CA ALA A 182 26.76 2.06 22.75
C ALA A 182 27.60 1.95 21.45
N SER A 183 27.79 0.74 20.93
CA SER A 183 28.52 0.50 19.68
C SER A 183 27.88 1.14 18.43
N GLN A 184 26.61 1.49 18.49
CA GLN A 184 25.88 2.08 17.37
C GLN A 184 25.71 3.59 17.45
N MET A 185 25.92 4.20 18.62
CA MET A 185 25.73 5.63 18.84
C MET A 185 26.58 6.51 17.93
N ASN A 186 27.88 6.19 17.79
CA ASN A 186 28.78 6.99 16.95
C ASN A 186 28.40 6.96 15.49
N SER A 187 27.90 5.83 14.99
CA SER A 187 27.44 5.70 13.61
C SER A 187 26.05 6.30 13.39
N TRP A 188 25.23 6.37 14.43
CA TRP A 188 23.89 6.97 14.38
C TRP A 188 23.96 8.50 14.24
N GLY A 189 24.70 9.15 15.10
CA GLY A 189 24.85 10.61 15.12
C GLY A 189 23.53 11.35 15.40
N VAL A 190 23.31 12.47 14.68
CA VAL A 190 22.08 13.26 14.73
C VAL A 190 21.31 13.09 13.44
N GLN A 191 20.05 12.72 13.54
CA GLN A 191 19.17 12.54 12.39
C GLN A 191 17.86 13.33 12.57
N TYR A 192 17.20 13.66 11.47
CA TYR A 192 15.88 14.28 11.46
C TYR A 192 14.89 13.30 10.85
N ARG A 193 13.87 12.89 11.63
CA ARG A 193 12.91 11.86 11.27
C ARG A 193 11.49 12.31 11.55
N LYS A 194 10.54 11.84 10.74
CA LYS A 194 9.13 12.01 11.05
C LYS A 194 8.74 11.12 12.21
N VAL A 195 8.00 11.71 13.16
CA VAL A 195 7.51 11.03 14.37
C VAL A 195 5.99 11.06 14.37
N TYR A 196 5.40 9.92 14.71
CA TYR A 196 3.96 9.70 14.73
C TYR A 196 3.54 9.14 16.09
N ILE A 197 2.38 9.58 16.61
CA ILE A 197 1.74 8.92 17.76
C ILE A 197 0.97 7.71 17.25
N LYS A 198 1.26 6.54 17.83
CA LYS A 198 0.46 5.33 17.64
C LYS A 198 -0.84 5.44 18.44
N LYS A 199 -1.92 4.97 17.85
CA LYS A 199 -3.20 4.78 18.58
C LYS A 199 -3.14 3.54 19.46
#